data_d5f71a0356fa4283cd682420384bbd1e
#
_entry.id   d5f71a0356fa4283cd682420384bbd1e
#
_cell.length_a   1.000
_cell.length_b   1.000
_cell.length_c   1.000
_cell.angle_alpha   90.00
_cell.angle_beta   90.00
_cell.angle_gamma   90.00
#
_symmetry.space_group_name_H-M   'P 1'
#
loop_
_entity.id
_entity.type
_entity.pdbx_description
1 polymer ?
#
loop_
_entity_poly.entity_id
_entity_poly.type
_entity_poly.pdbx_seq_one_letter_code
_entity_poly.pdbx_strand_id
1 'polypeptide(L)'
;TSALKWWERNFLYTKGSETFNQLINGMIQTDVRRRLGPKAAAAWLNNDLAGTENRLRHRRTIDNRKKELVFENPRFIVKDVNGMLLAIEHYWEHFVFLQKQKKIEDFLRSIDEEEYMYCHSLSKTYDAEQTAFLLSYHFSGGQYFIWRGKKYRHLYEMENTWYEDKDAVKTFLLNGSVKFILKKEGSSDEALDYVQELMDMGRLNPEKACNLLFIALRGEERFVW
;
A
#
# COMPACT_ATOMS: atom_id res chain seq x y z
N THR A 1 -5.66 10.19 -26.06
CA THR A 1 -6.84 11.10 -25.97
C THR A 1 -7.84 10.87 -27.09
N SER A 2 -7.42 10.51 -28.33
CA SER A 2 -8.31 10.24 -29.46
C SER A 2 -9.01 8.88 -29.36
N ALA A 3 -8.36 7.85 -28.87
CA ALA A 3 -8.93 6.51 -28.69
C ALA A 3 -10.07 6.49 -27.64
N LEU A 4 -9.90 7.23 -26.53
CA LEU A 4 -10.96 7.36 -25.50
C LEU A 4 -12.22 8.02 -26.07
N LYS A 5 -12.07 9.10 -26.85
CA LYS A 5 -13.21 9.78 -27.50
C LYS A 5 -13.89 8.92 -28.57
N TRP A 6 -13.14 8.04 -29.25
CA TRP A 6 -13.70 7.08 -30.19
C TRP A 6 -14.54 6.02 -29.48
N TRP A 7 -14.05 5.47 -28.37
CA TRP A 7 -14.75 4.52 -27.49
C TRP A 7 -16.01 5.13 -26.91
N GLU A 8 -15.95 6.35 -26.35
CA GLU A 8 -17.10 7.07 -25.84
C GLU A 8 -18.21 7.22 -26.89
N ARG A 9 -17.84 7.55 -28.14
CA ARG A 9 -18.84 7.73 -29.23
C ARG A 9 -19.46 6.44 -29.73
N ASN A 10 -18.72 5.33 -29.74
CA ASN A 10 -19.17 4.10 -30.41
C ASN A 10 -19.77 3.07 -29.46
N PHE A 11 -19.45 3.12 -28.16
CA PHE A 11 -19.94 2.16 -27.20
C PHE A 11 -21.05 2.69 -26.28
N LEU A 12 -21.12 3.98 -26.00
CA LEU A 12 -22.18 4.57 -25.21
C LEU A 12 -23.56 4.57 -25.90
N TYR A 13 -23.59 4.31 -27.22
CA TYR A 13 -24.81 4.32 -28.04
C TYR A 13 -25.26 2.94 -28.54
N THR A 14 -24.57 1.86 -28.19
CA THR A 14 -25.10 0.52 -28.49
C THR A 14 -26.27 0.22 -27.56
N LYS A 15 -27.40 -0.18 -28.15
CA LYS A 15 -28.60 -0.70 -27.44
C LYS A 15 -28.29 -2.05 -26.75
N GLY A 16 -27.23 -2.12 -25.95
CA GLY A 16 -26.95 -3.26 -25.09
C GLY A 16 -27.88 -3.33 -23.90
N SER A 17 -27.95 -4.46 -23.22
CA SER A 17 -28.65 -4.57 -21.96
C SER A 17 -28.07 -3.57 -20.97
N GLU A 18 -28.88 -3.06 -20.05
CA GLU A 18 -28.44 -2.11 -19.02
C GLU A 18 -27.25 -2.63 -18.22
N THR A 19 -27.23 -3.95 -17.95
CA THR A 19 -26.14 -4.66 -17.27
C THR A 19 -24.83 -4.60 -18.07
N PHE A 20 -24.89 -4.76 -19.41
CA PHE A 20 -23.71 -4.65 -20.27
C PHE A 20 -23.16 -3.23 -20.29
N ASN A 21 -24.03 -2.21 -20.40
CA ASN A 21 -23.61 -0.82 -20.37
C ASN A 21 -22.98 -0.45 -19.02
N GLN A 22 -23.50 -0.98 -17.91
CA GLN A 22 -22.93 -0.79 -16.58
C GLN A 22 -21.57 -1.48 -16.45
N LEU A 23 -21.39 -2.69 -17.00
CA LEU A 23 -20.11 -3.40 -17.03
C LEU A 23 -19.06 -2.60 -17.81
N ILE A 24 -19.41 -2.17 -19.03
CA ILE A 24 -18.52 -1.38 -19.87
C ILE A 24 -18.14 -0.06 -19.19
N ASN A 25 -19.13 0.69 -18.69
CA ASN A 25 -18.88 1.94 -17.97
C ASN A 25 -18.01 1.73 -16.73
N GLY A 26 -18.14 0.60 -16.04
CA GLY A 26 -17.27 0.25 -14.93
C GLY A 26 -15.83 -0.10 -15.36
N MET A 27 -15.65 -0.71 -16.54
CA MET A 27 -14.32 -1.09 -17.07
C MET A 27 -13.55 0.10 -17.66
N ILE A 28 -14.24 1.09 -18.24
CA ILE A 28 -13.60 2.25 -18.90
C ILE A 28 -13.46 3.48 -17.99
N GLN A 29 -13.70 3.36 -16.69
CA GLN A 29 -13.50 4.47 -15.76
C GLN A 29 -12.09 5.08 -15.92
N THR A 30 -12.01 6.39 -15.97
CA THR A 30 -10.74 7.12 -16.04
C THR A 30 -9.89 6.90 -14.78
N ASP A 31 -10.54 6.78 -13.64
CA ASP A 31 -9.89 6.37 -12.40
C ASP A 31 -9.70 4.84 -12.40
N VAL A 32 -8.43 4.40 -12.46
CA VAL A 32 -8.05 2.99 -12.47
C VAL A 32 -8.61 2.24 -11.26
N ARG A 33 -8.72 2.92 -10.11
CA ARG A 33 -9.24 2.36 -8.85
C ARG A 33 -10.74 2.08 -8.89
N ARG A 34 -11.46 2.75 -9.80
CA ARG A 34 -12.90 2.58 -10.01
C ARG A 34 -13.24 1.62 -11.13
N ARG A 35 -12.24 1.10 -11.84
CA ARG A 35 -12.46 0.13 -12.92
C ARG A 35 -12.94 -1.20 -12.38
N LEU A 36 -13.94 -1.78 -13.05
CA LEU A 36 -14.31 -3.16 -12.82
C LEU A 36 -13.24 -4.08 -13.39
N GLY A 37 -12.72 -4.97 -12.53
CA GLY A 37 -11.65 -5.88 -12.88
C GLY A 37 -12.13 -7.11 -13.66
N PRO A 38 -11.18 -8.00 -14.05
CA PRO A 38 -11.44 -9.21 -14.85
C PRO A 38 -12.52 -10.14 -14.25
N LYS A 39 -12.64 -10.17 -12.91
CA LYS A 39 -13.65 -11.01 -12.22
C LYS A 39 -15.09 -10.60 -12.51
N ALA A 40 -15.36 -9.29 -12.69
CA ALA A 40 -16.70 -8.82 -13.06
C ALA A 40 -17.02 -9.16 -14.53
N ALA A 41 -16.04 -9.00 -15.41
CA ALA A 41 -16.16 -9.41 -16.81
C ALA A 41 -16.37 -10.93 -16.94
N ALA A 42 -15.63 -11.74 -16.19
CA ALA A 42 -15.78 -13.20 -16.18
C ALA A 42 -17.17 -13.65 -15.68
N ALA A 43 -17.69 -13.00 -14.61
CA ALA A 43 -19.03 -13.29 -14.12
C ALA A 43 -20.09 -12.97 -15.19
N TRP A 44 -19.95 -11.85 -15.88
CA TRP A 44 -20.84 -11.47 -16.97
C TRP A 44 -20.77 -12.45 -18.16
N LEU A 45 -19.55 -12.85 -18.59
CA LEU A 45 -19.34 -13.83 -19.67
C LEU A 45 -19.94 -15.21 -19.34
N ASN A 46 -19.92 -15.60 -18.06
CA ASN A 46 -20.50 -16.86 -17.58
C ASN A 46 -22.03 -16.76 -17.32
N ASN A 47 -22.66 -15.68 -17.75
CA ASN A 47 -24.08 -15.41 -17.56
C ASN A 47 -24.50 -15.36 -16.07
N ASP A 48 -23.57 -15.11 -15.17
CA ASP A 48 -23.83 -14.88 -13.75
C ASP A 48 -24.24 -13.40 -13.55
N LEU A 49 -25.47 -13.09 -13.96
CA LEU A 49 -26.03 -11.74 -13.83
C LEU A 49 -26.14 -11.32 -12.37
N ALA A 50 -26.49 -12.23 -11.47
CA ALA A 50 -26.59 -11.96 -10.03
C ALA A 50 -25.22 -11.64 -9.43
N GLY A 51 -24.17 -12.39 -9.79
CA GLY A 51 -22.79 -12.09 -9.38
C GLY A 51 -22.27 -10.79 -9.94
N THR A 52 -22.62 -10.46 -11.19
CA THR A 52 -22.27 -9.19 -11.82
C THR A 52 -22.99 -8.02 -11.16
N GLU A 53 -24.33 -8.12 -10.96
CA GLU A 53 -25.12 -7.09 -10.29
C GLU A 53 -24.70 -6.90 -8.83
N ASN A 54 -24.43 -7.97 -8.08
CA ASN A 54 -23.96 -7.88 -6.70
C ASN A 54 -22.62 -7.15 -6.61
N ARG A 55 -21.70 -7.39 -7.54
CA ARG A 55 -20.40 -6.68 -7.60
C ARG A 55 -20.57 -5.21 -8.00
N LEU A 56 -21.51 -4.91 -8.90
CA LEU A 56 -21.86 -3.55 -9.27
C LEU A 56 -22.59 -2.83 -8.13
N ARG A 57 -23.48 -3.53 -7.39
CA ARG A 57 -24.21 -3.00 -6.23
C ARG A 57 -23.30 -2.81 -5.02
N HIS A 58 -22.36 -3.72 -4.76
CA HIS A 58 -21.39 -3.56 -3.67
C HIS A 58 -20.59 -2.26 -3.81
N ARG A 59 -20.20 -1.89 -5.03
CA ARG A 59 -19.56 -0.58 -5.27
C ARG A 59 -20.50 0.62 -5.05
N ARG A 60 -21.81 0.48 -5.29
CA ARG A 60 -22.80 1.54 -5.03
C ARG A 60 -23.14 1.70 -3.54
N THR A 61 -23.14 0.62 -2.76
CA THR A 61 -23.44 0.65 -1.31
C THR A 61 -22.26 1.15 -0.48
N ILE A 62 -21.02 1.02 -0.98
CA ILE A 62 -19.83 1.60 -0.35
C ILE A 62 -19.93 3.14 -0.32
N ASP A 63 -20.59 3.76 -1.30
CA ASP A 63 -20.68 5.22 -1.43
C ASP A 63 -21.58 5.90 -0.36
N ASN A 64 -22.45 5.15 0.32
CA ASN A 64 -23.44 5.74 1.25
C ASN A 64 -23.06 5.68 2.74
N ARG A 65 -21.94 5.08 3.12
CA ARG A 65 -21.45 5.04 4.50
C ARG A 65 -19.93 5.18 4.53
N LYS A 66 -19.38 6.28 4.02
CA LYS A 66 -17.96 6.59 4.22
C LYS A 66 -17.72 6.70 5.72
N LYS A 67 -17.17 5.65 6.32
CA LYS A 67 -16.65 5.75 7.68
C LYS A 67 -15.52 6.75 7.63
N GLU A 68 -15.58 7.78 8.47
CA GLU A 68 -14.46 8.70 8.65
C GLU A 68 -13.50 8.07 9.63
N LEU A 69 -12.23 8.08 9.31
CA LEU A 69 -11.17 7.75 10.25
C LEU A 69 -10.67 9.06 10.84
N VAL A 70 -10.85 9.22 12.16
CA VAL A 70 -10.55 10.47 12.86
C VAL A 70 -9.31 10.29 13.72
N PHE A 71 -8.35 11.20 13.56
CA PHE A 71 -7.19 11.35 14.42
C PHE A 71 -7.36 12.62 15.25
N GLU A 72 -7.02 12.55 16.52
CA GLU A 72 -7.14 13.68 17.46
C GLU A 72 -5.76 14.29 17.73
N ASN A 73 -5.76 15.59 18.02
CA ASN A 73 -4.62 16.40 18.42
C ASN A 73 -3.47 16.56 17.40
N PRO A 74 -3.64 17.41 16.37
CA PRO A 74 -4.85 18.14 16.00
C PRO A 74 -5.88 17.22 15.31
N ARG A 75 -7.14 17.63 15.29
CA ARG A 75 -8.19 16.81 14.65
C ARG A 75 -7.95 16.74 13.14
N PHE A 76 -7.75 15.52 12.65
CA PHE A 76 -7.55 15.21 11.26
C PHE A 76 -8.50 14.09 10.82
N ILE A 77 -9.22 14.30 9.72
CA ILE A 77 -10.21 13.37 9.21
C ILE A 77 -9.70 12.79 7.88
N VAL A 78 -9.51 11.48 7.86
CA VAL A 78 -9.13 10.72 6.67
C VAL A 78 -10.37 10.31 5.90
N LYS A 79 -10.42 10.62 4.61
CA LYS A 79 -11.53 10.29 3.71
C LYS A 79 -11.13 9.43 2.52
N ASP A 80 -9.82 9.33 2.26
CA ASP A 80 -9.26 8.63 1.11
C ASP A 80 -7.83 8.14 1.40
N VAL A 81 -7.23 7.51 0.40
CA VAL A 81 -5.87 6.95 0.48
C VAL A 81 -4.80 8.04 0.69
N ASN A 82 -4.98 9.24 0.12
CA ASN A 82 -4.02 10.32 0.31
C ASN A 82 -4.05 10.83 1.76
N GLY A 83 -5.23 10.92 2.35
CA GLY A 83 -5.39 11.19 3.77
C GLY A 83 -4.74 10.12 4.65
N MET A 84 -4.74 8.84 4.22
CA MET A 84 -4.04 7.76 4.93
C MET A 84 -2.53 7.99 4.98
N LEU A 85 -1.90 8.43 3.88
CA LEU A 85 -0.47 8.75 3.86
C LEU A 85 -0.13 9.86 4.86
N LEU A 86 -0.92 10.93 4.88
CA LEU A 86 -0.76 12.01 5.85
C LEU A 86 -0.95 11.53 7.29
N ALA A 87 -1.91 10.62 7.52
CA ALA A 87 -2.12 10.03 8.84
C ALA A 87 -0.92 9.17 9.28
N ILE A 88 -0.34 8.36 8.38
CA ILE A 88 0.85 7.57 8.67
C ILE A 88 2.04 8.49 8.99
N GLU A 89 2.20 9.60 8.27
CA GLU A 89 3.30 10.54 8.47
C GLU A 89 3.19 11.33 9.79
N HIS A 90 2.01 11.89 10.07
CA HIS A 90 1.86 12.83 11.19
C HIS A 90 1.30 12.22 12.48
N TYR A 91 0.70 11.02 12.39
CA TYR A 91 0.03 10.36 13.52
C TYR A 91 0.45 8.90 13.66
N TRP A 92 1.72 8.58 13.39
CA TRP A 92 2.25 7.22 13.34
C TRP A 92 1.80 6.33 14.51
N GLU A 93 2.05 6.76 15.73
CA GLU A 93 1.69 6.00 16.95
C GLU A 93 0.20 5.66 17.01
N HIS A 94 -0.62 6.67 16.72
CA HIS A 94 -2.08 6.50 16.72
C HIS A 94 -2.54 5.64 15.54
N PHE A 95 -1.90 5.78 14.37
CA PHE A 95 -2.18 4.94 13.21
C PHE A 95 -1.87 3.47 13.51
N VAL A 96 -0.70 3.18 14.07
CA VAL A 96 -0.29 1.83 14.49
C VAL A 96 -1.24 1.27 15.56
N PHE A 97 -1.68 2.10 16.51
CA PHE A 97 -2.69 1.69 17.49
C PHE A 97 -4.02 1.33 16.85
N LEU A 98 -4.53 2.13 15.91
CA LEU A 98 -5.77 1.83 15.18
C LEU A 98 -5.63 0.59 14.28
N GLN A 99 -4.44 0.35 13.73
CA GLN A 99 -4.13 -0.85 12.96
C GLN A 99 -4.21 -2.11 13.85
N LYS A 100 -3.66 -2.09 15.06
CA LYS A 100 -3.81 -3.17 16.04
C LYS A 100 -5.27 -3.46 16.38
N GLN A 101 -6.12 -2.44 16.37
CA GLN A 101 -7.56 -2.56 16.59
C GLN A 101 -8.38 -2.92 15.33
N LYS A 102 -7.73 -3.14 14.19
CA LYS A 102 -8.36 -3.40 12.88
C LYS A 102 -9.26 -2.27 12.35
N LYS A 103 -9.21 -1.10 12.95
CA LYS A 103 -10.02 0.06 12.53
C LYS A 103 -9.58 0.59 11.16
N ILE A 104 -8.29 0.44 10.82
CA ILE A 104 -7.77 0.78 9.49
C ILE A 104 -8.35 -0.16 8.43
N GLU A 105 -8.39 -1.46 8.69
CA GLU A 105 -9.02 -2.45 7.80
C GLU A 105 -10.52 -2.14 7.59
N ASP A 106 -11.25 -1.83 8.67
CA ASP A 106 -12.68 -1.50 8.60
C ASP A 106 -12.94 -0.21 7.81
N PHE A 107 -12.06 0.78 7.94
CA PHE A 107 -12.13 2.01 7.16
C PHE A 107 -11.87 1.71 5.68
N LEU A 108 -10.77 1.00 5.35
CA LEU A 108 -10.43 0.64 3.97
C LEU A 108 -11.55 -0.17 3.32
N ARG A 109 -12.15 -1.13 4.04
CA ARG A 109 -13.34 -1.87 3.54
C ARG A 109 -14.49 -0.95 3.18
N SER A 110 -14.63 0.20 3.84
CA SER A 110 -15.70 1.16 3.57
C SER A 110 -15.44 2.06 2.36
N ILE A 111 -14.20 2.17 1.89
CA ILE A 111 -13.80 3.05 0.80
C ILE A 111 -13.31 2.32 -0.45
N ASP A 112 -12.57 1.22 -0.29
CA ASP A 112 -11.99 0.45 -1.39
C ASP A 112 -11.73 -1.00 -0.99
N GLU A 113 -12.38 -1.95 -1.67
CA GLU A 113 -12.24 -3.38 -1.37
C GLU A 113 -10.85 -3.93 -1.71
N GLU A 114 -10.18 -3.40 -2.76
CA GLU A 114 -8.84 -3.86 -3.14
C GLU A 114 -7.81 -3.44 -2.08
N GLU A 115 -7.90 -2.20 -1.61
CA GLU A 115 -7.05 -1.70 -0.54
C GLU A 115 -7.31 -2.40 0.80
N TYR A 116 -8.58 -2.72 1.08
CA TYR A 116 -8.92 -3.55 2.24
C TYR A 116 -8.27 -4.93 2.14
N MET A 117 -8.43 -5.63 1.01
CA MET A 117 -7.85 -6.98 0.82
C MET A 117 -6.32 -6.95 0.94
N TYR A 118 -5.68 -5.92 0.41
CA TYR A 118 -4.25 -5.72 0.56
C TYR A 118 -3.86 -5.53 2.03
N CYS A 119 -4.46 -4.57 2.74
CA CYS A 119 -4.21 -4.34 4.16
C CYS A 119 -4.46 -5.59 5.01
N HIS A 120 -5.58 -6.29 4.76
CA HIS A 120 -5.93 -7.52 5.46
C HIS A 120 -4.89 -8.64 5.25
N SER A 121 -4.33 -8.77 4.05
CA SER A 121 -3.26 -9.73 3.77
C SER A 121 -1.97 -9.40 4.52
N LEU A 122 -1.63 -8.11 4.61
CA LEU A 122 -0.48 -7.64 5.37
C LEU A 122 -0.64 -7.92 6.87
N SER A 123 -1.79 -7.59 7.44
CA SER A 123 -2.08 -7.76 8.86
C SER A 123 -2.07 -9.22 9.35
N LYS A 124 -2.16 -10.18 8.43
CA LYS A 124 -2.00 -11.62 8.73
C LYS A 124 -0.55 -12.06 8.85
N THR A 125 0.35 -11.34 8.19
CA THR A 125 1.75 -11.74 8.02
C THR A 125 2.69 -10.87 8.84
N TYR A 126 2.36 -9.61 9.01
CA TYR A 126 3.20 -8.58 9.58
C TYR A 126 2.56 -7.94 10.82
N ASP A 127 3.39 -7.38 11.69
CA ASP A 127 2.90 -6.58 12.80
C ASP A 127 2.33 -5.21 12.33
N ALA A 128 1.80 -4.43 13.27
CA ALA A 128 1.12 -3.18 12.93
C ALA A 128 2.08 -2.08 12.44
N GLU A 129 3.34 -2.03 12.92
CA GLU A 129 4.34 -1.07 12.45
C GLU A 129 4.78 -1.41 11.02
N GLN A 130 5.07 -2.70 10.76
CA GLN A 130 5.38 -3.16 9.41
C GLN A 130 4.21 -2.97 8.46
N THR A 131 2.98 -3.26 8.91
CA THR A 131 1.78 -3.03 8.10
C THR A 131 1.64 -1.55 7.73
N ALA A 132 1.84 -0.62 8.68
CA ALA A 132 1.79 0.81 8.41
C ALA A 132 2.87 1.25 7.40
N PHE A 133 4.10 0.74 7.55
CA PHE A 133 5.19 0.95 6.59
C PHE A 133 4.81 0.45 5.19
N LEU A 134 4.36 -0.80 5.07
CA LEU A 134 4.02 -1.41 3.79
C LEU A 134 2.84 -0.69 3.10
N LEU A 135 1.86 -0.24 3.87
CA LEU A 135 0.77 0.60 3.37
C LEU A 135 1.28 1.94 2.85
N SER A 136 2.23 2.59 3.56
CA SER A 136 2.80 3.86 3.09
C SER A 136 3.54 3.71 1.76
N TYR A 137 4.32 2.63 1.62
CA TYR A 137 5.01 2.31 0.37
C TYR A 137 4.04 2.02 -0.78
N HIS A 138 3.00 1.23 -0.51
CA HIS A 138 1.96 0.92 -1.49
C HIS A 138 1.18 2.17 -1.92
N PHE A 139 0.70 2.97 -0.98
CA PHE A 139 -0.09 4.17 -1.26
C PHE A 139 0.71 5.28 -1.94
N SER A 140 2.03 5.33 -1.73
CA SER A 140 2.92 6.25 -2.45
C SER A 140 3.23 5.80 -3.89
N GLY A 141 2.76 4.61 -4.29
CA GLY A 141 3.13 4.00 -5.57
C GLY A 141 4.60 3.57 -5.63
N GLY A 142 5.21 3.27 -4.49
CA GLY A 142 6.62 2.87 -4.38
C GLY A 142 7.62 4.03 -4.45
N GLN A 143 7.15 5.28 -4.44
CA GLN A 143 8.02 6.44 -4.56
C GLN A 143 8.76 6.80 -3.26
N TYR A 144 8.21 6.42 -2.13
CA TYR A 144 8.76 6.64 -0.80
C TYR A 144 8.07 5.73 0.22
N PHE A 145 8.67 5.62 1.37
CA PHE A 145 8.07 4.95 2.52
C PHE A 145 8.10 5.87 3.76
N ILE A 146 7.24 5.55 4.71
CA ILE A 146 7.18 6.24 6.00
C ILE A 146 7.49 5.22 7.10
N TRP A 147 8.43 5.56 7.96
CA TRP A 147 8.79 4.77 9.13
C TRP A 147 8.85 5.64 10.37
N ARG A 148 8.08 5.29 11.38
CA ARG A 148 7.92 6.08 12.63
C ARG A 148 7.68 7.58 12.38
N GLY A 149 6.80 7.88 11.43
CA GLY A 149 6.41 9.25 11.09
C GLY A 149 7.44 10.04 10.25
N LYS A 150 8.58 9.45 9.91
CA LYS A 150 9.57 10.06 9.01
C LYS A 150 9.45 9.46 7.62
N LYS A 151 9.54 10.34 6.61
CA LYS A 151 9.45 9.99 5.19
C LYS A 151 10.83 9.81 4.59
N TYR A 152 11.02 8.72 3.83
CA TYR A 152 12.26 8.35 3.17
C TYR A 152 12.00 7.98 1.72
N ARG A 153 12.81 8.46 0.80
CA ARG A 153 12.80 8.05 -0.59
C ARG A 153 13.73 6.87 -0.83
N HIS A 154 14.84 6.84 -0.11
CA HIS A 154 15.87 5.82 -0.23
C HIS A 154 16.32 5.32 1.14
N LEU A 155 16.77 4.07 1.20
CA LEU A 155 17.24 3.45 2.44
C LEU A 155 18.41 4.19 3.09
N TYR A 156 19.33 4.76 2.31
CA TYR A 156 20.48 5.49 2.83
C TYR A 156 20.09 6.74 3.66
N GLU A 157 18.91 7.32 3.39
CA GLU A 157 18.42 8.48 4.16
C GLU A 157 18.15 8.12 5.63
N MET A 158 17.92 6.84 5.93
CA MET A 158 17.74 6.36 7.30
C MET A 158 19.01 6.47 8.15
N GLU A 159 20.16 6.73 7.55
CA GLU A 159 21.40 6.96 8.30
C GLU A 159 21.30 8.17 9.22
N ASN A 160 20.64 9.23 8.78
CA ASN A 160 20.40 10.39 9.65
C ASN A 160 19.55 10.01 10.87
N THR A 161 18.57 9.13 10.67
CA THR A 161 17.75 8.62 11.77
C THR A 161 18.55 7.72 12.70
N TRP A 162 19.55 7.00 12.20
CA TRP A 162 20.44 6.19 13.04
C TRP A 162 21.12 6.98 14.16
N TYR A 163 21.48 8.22 13.88
CA TYR A 163 22.08 9.10 14.88
C TYR A 163 21.07 9.68 15.88
N GLU A 164 19.81 9.78 15.48
CA GLU A 164 18.74 10.36 16.30
C GLU A 164 17.96 9.30 17.09
N ASP A 165 17.61 8.20 16.43
CA ASP A 165 16.81 7.09 16.96
C ASP A 165 17.34 5.75 16.45
N LYS A 166 18.34 5.21 17.17
CA LYS A 166 18.92 3.90 16.85
C LYS A 166 17.92 2.77 16.88
N ASP A 167 16.93 2.83 17.78
CA ASP A 167 15.92 1.78 17.93
C ASP A 167 15.01 1.69 16.71
N ALA A 168 14.64 2.83 16.13
CA ALA A 168 13.84 2.86 14.90
C ALA A 168 14.55 2.11 13.76
N VAL A 169 15.85 2.32 13.58
CA VAL A 169 16.61 1.69 12.49
C VAL A 169 16.88 0.21 12.78
N LYS A 170 17.19 -0.14 14.03
CA LYS A 170 17.34 -1.55 14.44
C LYS A 170 16.06 -2.34 14.16
N THR A 171 14.92 -1.81 14.57
CA THR A 171 13.62 -2.44 14.35
C THR A 171 13.36 -2.60 12.86
N PHE A 172 13.65 -1.58 12.04
CA PHE A 172 13.45 -1.61 10.59
C PHE A 172 14.32 -2.66 9.90
N LEU A 173 15.56 -2.83 10.33
CA LEU A 173 16.44 -3.90 9.84
C LEU A 173 15.91 -5.28 10.26
N LEU A 174 15.69 -5.47 11.58
CA LEU A 174 15.41 -6.79 12.15
C LEU A 174 14.04 -7.36 11.75
N ASN A 175 13.07 -6.49 11.46
CA ASN A 175 11.75 -6.93 11.00
C ASN A 175 11.68 -7.26 9.49
N GLY A 176 12.80 -7.11 8.75
CA GLY A 176 12.90 -7.44 7.33
C GLY A 176 12.41 -6.33 6.38
N SER A 177 12.09 -5.12 6.88
CA SER A 177 11.65 -4.01 6.04
C SER A 177 12.72 -3.56 5.04
N VAL A 178 14.01 -3.59 5.43
CA VAL A 178 15.15 -3.33 4.53
C VAL A 178 15.12 -4.32 3.35
N LYS A 179 15.02 -5.61 3.64
CA LYS A 179 14.98 -6.67 2.62
C LYS A 179 13.80 -6.50 1.66
N PHE A 180 12.65 -6.06 2.18
CA PHE A 180 11.48 -5.78 1.37
C PHE A 180 11.74 -4.65 0.36
N ILE A 181 12.30 -3.52 0.79
CA ILE A 181 12.62 -2.40 -0.10
C ILE A 181 13.60 -2.83 -1.18
N LEU A 182 14.73 -3.43 -0.81
CA LEU A 182 15.74 -3.89 -1.75
C LEU A 182 15.17 -4.86 -2.81
N LYS A 183 14.31 -5.79 -2.39
CA LYS A 183 13.63 -6.68 -3.32
C LYS A 183 12.70 -5.94 -4.29
N LYS A 184 12.03 -4.88 -3.84
CA LYS A 184 11.14 -4.05 -4.68
C LYS A 184 11.94 -3.17 -5.64
N GLU A 185 13.12 -2.74 -5.25
CA GLU A 185 14.04 -1.94 -6.08
C GLU A 185 14.84 -2.80 -7.06
N GLY A 186 14.68 -4.12 -7.04
CA GLY A 186 15.33 -5.03 -7.98
C GLY A 186 16.81 -5.33 -7.64
N SER A 187 17.20 -5.18 -6.38
CA SER A 187 18.54 -5.53 -5.91
C SER A 187 18.88 -6.99 -6.17
N SER A 188 20.18 -7.27 -6.33
CA SER A 188 20.69 -8.62 -6.61
C SER A 188 20.42 -9.60 -5.46
N ASP A 189 20.43 -10.89 -5.77
CA ASP A 189 20.26 -11.94 -4.75
C ASP A 189 21.39 -11.90 -3.70
N GLU A 190 22.63 -11.55 -4.11
CA GLU A 190 23.75 -11.38 -3.19
C GLU A 190 23.52 -10.24 -2.18
N ALA A 191 22.89 -9.14 -2.63
CA ALA A 191 22.52 -8.03 -1.74
C ALA A 191 21.45 -8.47 -0.74
N LEU A 192 20.46 -9.23 -1.19
CA LEU A 192 19.40 -9.78 -0.33
C LEU A 192 19.92 -10.79 0.69
N ASP A 193 20.90 -11.62 0.30
CA ASP A 193 21.54 -12.60 1.18
C ASP A 193 22.43 -11.87 2.21
N TYR A 194 23.16 -10.85 1.79
CA TYR A 194 23.94 -10.03 2.71
C TYR A 194 23.07 -9.35 3.77
N VAL A 195 21.92 -8.79 3.37
CA VAL A 195 20.98 -8.22 4.34
C VAL A 195 20.42 -9.29 5.28
N GLN A 196 20.21 -10.52 4.80
CA GLN A 196 19.81 -11.63 5.66
C GLN A 196 20.87 -11.95 6.72
N GLU A 197 22.16 -11.98 6.33
CA GLU A 197 23.27 -12.14 7.27
C GLU A 197 23.32 -11.01 8.30
N LEU A 198 23.08 -9.76 7.87
CA LEU A 198 23.00 -8.61 8.79
C LEU A 198 21.82 -8.73 9.76
N MET A 199 20.67 -9.22 9.32
CA MET A 199 19.51 -9.47 10.19
C MET A 199 19.85 -10.54 11.24
N ASP A 200 20.51 -11.62 10.86
CA ASP A 200 20.89 -12.70 11.78
C ASP A 200 21.98 -12.23 12.76
N MET A 201 22.96 -11.47 12.28
CA MET A 201 23.95 -10.80 13.15
C MET A 201 23.27 -9.80 14.09
N GLY A 202 22.30 -9.06 13.60
CA GLY A 202 21.59 -8.02 14.33
C GLY A 202 20.82 -8.53 15.54
N ARG A 203 20.47 -9.81 15.58
CA ARG A 203 19.86 -10.44 16.76
C ARG A 203 20.81 -10.49 17.96
N LEU A 204 22.12 -10.56 17.69
CA LEU A 204 23.16 -10.60 18.71
C LEU A 204 23.83 -9.24 18.92
N ASN A 205 24.08 -8.53 17.83
CA ASN A 205 24.72 -7.22 17.83
C ASN A 205 24.07 -6.26 16.83
N PRO A 206 22.93 -5.66 17.20
CA PRO A 206 22.16 -4.81 16.27
C PRO A 206 22.93 -3.55 15.84
N GLU A 207 23.76 -2.97 16.71
CA GLU A 207 24.53 -1.77 16.34
C GLU A 207 25.56 -2.07 15.26
N LYS A 208 26.27 -3.17 15.38
CA LYS A 208 27.24 -3.60 14.35
C LYS A 208 26.54 -3.89 13.03
N ALA A 209 25.40 -4.57 13.07
CA ALA A 209 24.63 -4.89 11.87
C ALA A 209 24.14 -3.62 11.14
N CYS A 210 23.60 -2.64 11.86
CA CYS A 210 23.18 -1.37 11.28
C CYS A 210 24.35 -0.57 10.70
N ASN A 211 25.49 -0.50 11.40
CA ASN A 211 26.68 0.17 10.88
C ASN A 211 27.19 -0.47 9.58
N LEU A 212 27.21 -1.80 9.50
CA LEU A 212 27.58 -2.53 8.30
C LEU A 212 26.57 -2.32 7.16
N LEU A 213 25.28 -2.24 7.48
CA LEU A 213 24.26 -1.89 6.49
C LEU A 213 24.54 -0.53 5.86
N PHE A 214 24.80 0.52 6.64
CA PHE A 214 25.06 1.85 6.09
C PHE A 214 26.37 1.93 5.33
N ILE A 215 27.41 1.18 5.75
CA ILE A 215 28.64 1.06 4.96
C ILE A 215 28.35 0.42 3.60
N ALA A 216 27.53 -0.64 3.57
CA ALA A 216 27.16 -1.30 2.33
C ALA A 216 26.28 -0.39 1.43
N LEU A 217 25.33 0.34 2.01
CA LEU A 217 24.47 1.29 1.27
C LEU A 217 25.25 2.49 0.70
N ARG A 218 26.39 2.86 1.30
CA ARG A 218 27.30 3.89 0.77
C ARG A 218 28.27 3.36 -0.27
N GLY A 219 28.65 2.11 -0.18
CA GLY A 219 29.57 1.45 -1.10
C GLY A 219 28.79 0.88 -2.29
N GLU A 220 28.60 1.66 -3.33
CA GLU A 220 27.78 1.39 -4.52
C GLU A 220 28.10 0.08 -5.26
N GLU A 221 29.20 -0.61 -4.93
CA GLU A 221 29.67 -1.80 -5.66
C GLU A 221 28.89 -3.10 -5.35
N ARG A 222 28.15 -3.17 -4.23
CA ARG A 222 27.40 -4.38 -3.83
C ARG A 222 25.89 -4.26 -3.94
N PHE A 223 25.39 -3.06 -3.96
CA PHE A 223 23.97 -2.76 -4.15
C PHE A 223 23.83 -2.02 -5.47
N VAL A 224 23.71 -2.76 -6.56
CA VAL A 224 23.31 -2.20 -7.85
C VAL A 224 21.87 -1.78 -7.71
N TRP A 225 21.65 -0.49 -7.70
CA TRP A 225 20.33 0.16 -7.67
C TRP A 225 19.70 0.13 -9.04
#